data_4a132f9b0cc073df8b60f50cfb881d42
#
_entry.id   4a132f9b0cc073df8b60f50cfb881d42
#
_cell.length_a   1.000
_cell.length_b   1.000
_cell.length_c   1.000
_cell.angle_alpha   90.00
_cell.angle_beta   90.00
_cell.angle_gamma   90.00
#
_symmetry.space_group_name_H-M   'P 1'
#
loop_
_entity.id
_entity.type
_entity.pdbx_description
1 polymer ?
#
loop_
_entity_poly.entity_id
_entity_poly.type
_entity_poly.pdbx_seq_one_letter_code
_entity_poly.pdbx_strand_id
1 'polypeptide(L)'
;MYFHIMTLFPEMVLGGLNESITGKAIEKGLIGVDAVNIRDFAGNRYGHVDDYTYGGGAGMLMQPGPVYDAYQHVLAQIAVRKEKKGTSAQAKKVRVLYMTPQGQPFKQCMACLLYTSDAADE
;
A
#
# COMPACT_ATOMS: atom_id res chain seq x y z
N MET A 1 1.62 13.46 2.78
CA MET A 1 1.42 12.24 1.96
C MET A 1 1.56 11.00 2.85
N TYR A 2 0.66 10.07 2.73
CA TYR A 2 0.66 8.87 3.54
C TYR A 2 0.56 7.63 2.65
N PHE A 3 1.42 6.65 2.89
CA PHE A 3 1.51 5.43 2.09
C PHE A 3 1.04 4.23 2.91
N HIS A 4 0.07 3.51 2.41
CA HIS A 4 -0.32 2.20 2.92
C HIS A 4 0.19 1.14 1.96
N ILE A 5 1.10 0.31 2.42
CA ILE A 5 1.74 -0.71 1.59
C ILE A 5 1.22 -2.07 2.00
N MET A 6 0.45 -2.70 1.13
CA MET A 6 -0.03 -4.06 1.33
C MET A 6 1.02 -5.03 0.80
N THR A 7 1.59 -5.85 1.66
CA THR A 7 2.73 -6.69 1.31
C THR A 7 2.70 -8.00 2.12
N LEU A 8 3.40 -9.00 1.60
CA LEU A 8 3.66 -10.24 2.34
C LEU A 8 4.86 -10.12 3.28
N PHE A 9 5.68 -9.07 3.13
CA PHE A 9 6.93 -8.89 3.86
C PHE A 9 7.03 -7.49 4.45
N PRO A 10 6.19 -7.15 5.43
CA PRO A 10 6.14 -5.77 5.95
C PRO A 10 7.45 -5.32 6.59
N GLU A 11 8.15 -6.21 7.26
CA GLU A 11 9.43 -5.88 7.91
C GLU A 11 10.51 -5.51 6.90
N MET A 12 10.56 -6.21 5.77
CA MET A 12 11.52 -5.91 4.70
C MET A 12 11.25 -4.54 4.08
N VAL A 13 9.99 -4.21 3.88
CA VAL A 13 9.59 -2.91 3.32
C VAL A 13 9.92 -1.79 4.30
N LEU A 14 9.53 -1.92 5.56
CA LEU A 14 9.78 -0.90 6.58
C LEU A 14 11.28 -0.75 6.86
N GLY A 15 12.03 -1.85 6.88
CA GLY A 15 13.47 -1.81 7.07
C GLY A 15 14.18 -0.98 6.02
N GLY A 16 13.78 -1.13 4.74
CA GLY A 16 14.34 -0.32 3.66
C GLY A 16 13.93 1.15 3.75
N LEU A 17 12.67 1.42 4.07
CA LEU A 17 12.16 2.79 4.14
C LEU A 17 12.66 3.57 5.36
N ASN A 18 13.02 2.90 6.45
CA ASN A 18 13.50 3.56 7.66
C ASN A 18 14.97 3.98 7.57
N GLU A 19 15.60 3.84 6.43
CA GLU A 19 17.00 4.18 6.21
C GLU A 19 17.15 5.53 5.52
N SER A 20 18.29 6.20 5.78
CA SER A 20 18.75 7.38 5.05
C SER A 20 17.71 8.53 5.06
N ILE A 21 17.53 9.19 3.92
CA ILE A 21 16.65 10.36 3.76
C ILE A 21 15.20 10.00 4.02
N THR A 22 14.75 8.83 3.56
CA THR A 22 13.37 8.36 3.75
C THR A 22 13.08 8.16 5.24
N GLY A 23 13.99 7.55 5.99
CA GLY A 23 13.86 7.38 7.43
C GLY A 23 13.77 8.70 8.18
N LYS A 24 14.56 9.69 7.78
CA LYS A 24 14.49 11.04 8.36
C LYS A 24 13.17 11.73 8.08
N ALA A 25 12.62 11.57 6.88
CA ALA A 25 11.33 12.14 6.51
C ALA A 25 10.19 11.54 7.35
N ILE A 26 10.24 10.23 7.61
CA ILE A 26 9.25 9.55 8.45
C ILE A 26 9.35 10.05 9.89
N GLU A 27 10.56 10.15 10.46
CA GLU A 27 10.78 10.66 11.82
C GLU A 27 10.26 12.09 12.00
N LYS A 28 10.45 12.94 11.00
CA LYS A 28 9.99 14.33 11.03
C LYS A 28 8.50 14.48 10.75
N GLY A 29 7.80 13.40 10.44
CA GLY A 29 6.39 13.44 10.11
C GLY A 29 6.05 14.05 8.75
N LEU A 30 7.03 14.18 7.85
CA LEU A 30 6.82 14.71 6.50
C LEU A 30 6.06 13.71 5.63
N ILE A 31 6.31 12.42 5.84
CA ILE A 31 5.58 11.32 5.20
C ILE A 31 5.17 10.31 6.27
N GLY A 32 4.04 9.65 6.03
CA GLY A 32 3.61 8.52 6.85
C GLY A 32 3.64 7.25 6.04
N VAL A 33 4.08 6.15 6.65
CA VAL A 33 4.12 4.85 6.01
C VAL A 33 3.55 3.81 6.96
N ASP A 34 2.64 2.99 6.44
CA ASP A 34 2.09 1.85 7.14
C ASP A 34 2.21 0.62 6.23
N ALA A 35 2.79 -0.45 6.75
CA ALA A 35 2.90 -1.71 6.02
C ALA A 35 1.89 -2.71 6.58
N VAL A 36 0.97 -3.13 5.73
CA VAL A 36 -0.10 -4.06 6.08
C VAL A 36 0.29 -5.45 5.58
N ASN A 37 0.34 -6.41 6.50
CA ASN A 37 0.66 -7.78 6.17
C ASN A 37 -0.60 -8.49 5.65
N ILE A 38 -0.58 -8.85 4.36
CA ILE A 38 -1.70 -9.55 3.72
C ILE A 38 -1.96 -10.90 4.39
N ARG A 39 -0.93 -11.54 4.95
CA ARG A 39 -1.06 -12.85 5.63
C ARG A 39 -1.96 -12.79 6.86
N ASP A 40 -2.08 -11.63 7.51
CA ASP A 40 -2.95 -11.45 8.67
C ASP A 40 -4.44 -11.59 8.31
N PHE A 41 -4.76 -11.48 7.03
CA PHE A 41 -6.12 -11.61 6.51
C PHE A 41 -6.38 -12.96 5.84
N ALA A 42 -5.42 -13.88 5.92
CA ALA A 42 -5.62 -15.23 5.42
C ALA A 42 -6.63 -15.98 6.29
N GLY A 43 -7.58 -16.64 5.67
CA GLY A 43 -8.63 -17.38 6.38
C GLY A 43 -8.19 -18.72 6.92
N ASN A 44 -6.88 -19.00 6.99
CA ASN A 44 -6.36 -20.28 7.45
C ASN A 44 -5.27 -20.12 8.50
N ARG A 45 -5.01 -21.20 9.23
CA ARG A 45 -4.08 -21.23 10.36
C ARG A 45 -2.63 -20.89 9.98
N TYR A 46 -2.24 -21.14 8.74
CA TYR A 46 -0.86 -21.03 8.30
C TYR A 46 -0.55 -19.73 7.54
N GLY A 47 -1.52 -18.86 7.38
CA GLY A 47 -1.31 -17.60 6.68
C GLY A 47 -1.05 -17.78 5.19
N HIS A 48 -1.63 -18.82 4.58
CA HIS A 48 -1.50 -19.02 3.13
C HIS A 48 -2.35 -18.03 2.37
N VAL A 49 -1.74 -17.31 1.45
CA VAL A 49 -2.38 -16.27 0.64
C VAL A 49 -2.27 -16.55 -0.87
N ASP A 50 -1.64 -17.64 -1.23
CA ASP A 50 -1.36 -17.99 -2.62
C ASP A 50 -2.11 -19.26 -3.02
N ASP A 51 -2.31 -19.43 -4.31
CA ASP A 51 -3.01 -20.56 -4.90
C ASP A 51 -2.27 -21.01 -6.16
N TYR A 52 -2.63 -22.18 -6.67
CA TYR A 52 -2.02 -22.71 -7.88
C TYR A 52 -2.43 -21.91 -9.10
N THR A 53 -1.51 -21.78 -10.07
CA THR A 53 -1.78 -21.10 -11.34
C THR A 53 -2.77 -21.93 -12.17
N TYR A 54 -3.64 -21.27 -12.92
CA TYR A 54 -4.51 -21.94 -13.88
C TYR A 54 -3.67 -22.64 -14.96
N GLY A 55 -4.04 -23.86 -15.28
CA GLY A 55 -3.36 -24.64 -16.31
C GLY A 55 -2.03 -25.28 -15.89
N GLY A 56 -1.68 -25.24 -14.62
CA GLY A 56 -0.49 -25.90 -14.07
C GLY A 56 0.83 -25.23 -14.43
N GLY A 57 0.83 -23.94 -14.73
CA GLY A 57 2.05 -23.16 -14.96
C GLY A 57 2.91 -23.03 -13.70
N ALA A 58 4.16 -22.60 -13.87
CA ALA A 58 5.06 -22.35 -12.76
C ALA A 58 4.61 -21.16 -11.91
N GLY A 59 4.85 -21.23 -10.61
CA GLY A 59 4.53 -20.18 -9.66
C GLY A 59 3.18 -20.36 -8.96
N MET A 60 2.82 -19.37 -8.18
CA MET A 60 1.57 -19.36 -7.39
C MET A 60 0.82 -18.08 -7.64
N LEU A 61 -0.50 -18.15 -7.62
CA LEU A 61 -1.35 -16.96 -7.68
C LEU A 61 -1.74 -16.54 -6.27
N MET A 62 -1.75 -15.25 -6.01
CA MET A 62 -2.24 -14.72 -4.74
C MET A 62 -3.75 -14.87 -4.67
N GLN A 63 -4.26 -15.37 -3.54
CA GLN A 63 -5.69 -15.51 -3.33
C GLN A 63 -6.35 -14.13 -3.22
N PRO A 64 -7.48 -13.87 -3.90
CA PRO A 64 -8.12 -12.56 -3.86
C PRO A 64 -8.74 -12.21 -2.51
N GLY A 65 -9.18 -13.19 -1.72
CA GLY A 65 -9.81 -12.96 -0.43
C GLY A 65 -8.94 -12.17 0.54
N PRO A 66 -7.72 -12.65 0.87
CA PRO A 66 -6.84 -11.93 1.77
C PRO A 66 -6.46 -10.54 1.27
N VAL A 67 -6.23 -10.37 -0.04
CA VAL A 67 -5.93 -9.06 -0.64
C VAL A 67 -7.11 -8.11 -0.48
N TYR A 68 -8.31 -8.58 -0.76
CA TYR A 68 -9.52 -7.79 -0.60
C TYR A 68 -9.75 -7.36 0.86
N ASP A 69 -9.59 -8.28 1.79
CA ASP A 69 -9.78 -7.99 3.21
C ASP A 69 -8.73 -7.00 3.72
N ALA A 70 -7.48 -7.13 3.29
CA ALA A 70 -6.42 -6.18 3.61
C ALA A 70 -6.74 -4.79 3.03
N TYR A 71 -7.26 -4.73 1.82
CA TYR A 71 -7.67 -3.49 1.19
C TYR A 71 -8.80 -2.80 1.95
N GLN A 72 -9.82 -3.55 2.38
CA GLN A 72 -10.90 -3.02 3.21
C GLN A 72 -10.39 -2.48 4.53
N HIS A 73 -9.45 -3.17 5.16
CA HIS A 73 -8.80 -2.70 6.38
C HIS A 73 -8.08 -1.35 6.16
N VAL A 74 -7.35 -1.22 5.07
CA VAL A 74 -6.67 0.03 4.71
C VAL A 74 -7.67 1.16 4.50
N LEU A 75 -8.76 0.90 3.80
CA LEU A 75 -9.82 1.91 3.59
C LEU A 75 -10.43 2.37 4.92
N ALA A 76 -10.66 1.45 5.84
CA ALA A 76 -11.17 1.78 7.16
C ALA A 76 -10.18 2.66 7.95
N GLN A 77 -8.89 2.36 7.88
CA GLN A 77 -7.85 3.18 8.51
C GLN A 77 -7.80 4.59 7.92
N ILE A 78 -7.92 4.72 6.61
CA ILE A 78 -7.95 6.01 5.92
C ILE A 78 -9.15 6.84 6.41
N ALA A 79 -10.32 6.24 6.51
CA ALA A 79 -11.52 6.90 6.99
C ALA A 79 -11.35 7.42 8.44
N VAL A 80 -10.83 6.59 9.33
CA VAL A 80 -10.57 6.96 10.73
C VAL A 80 -9.57 8.13 10.80
N ARG A 81 -8.51 8.10 10.00
CA ARG A 81 -7.51 9.16 10.01
C ARG A 81 -8.08 10.48 9.48
N LYS A 82 -8.95 10.44 8.48
CA LYS A 82 -9.63 11.64 7.98
C LYS A 82 -10.51 12.28 9.04
N GLU A 83 -11.21 11.47 9.83
CA GLU A 83 -12.04 11.95 10.94
C GLU A 83 -11.18 12.62 12.01
N LYS A 84 -10.05 12.02 12.38
CA LYS A 84 -9.17 12.54 13.43
C LYS A 84 -8.51 13.87 13.07
N LYS A 85 -8.22 14.10 11.80
CA LYS A 85 -7.56 15.33 11.34
C LYS A 85 -8.50 16.52 11.23
N GLY A 86 -9.76 16.35 11.58
CA GLY A 86 -10.75 17.39 11.45
C GLY A 86 -11.04 17.70 9.99
N THR A 87 -12.20 18.17 9.75
CA THR A 87 -12.80 18.25 8.47
C THR A 87 -12.53 19.51 7.68
N SER A 88 -11.40 20.04 7.74
CA SER A 88 -11.08 21.03 6.71
C SER A 88 -10.77 20.26 5.42
N ALA A 89 -11.62 19.54 5.12
CA ALA A 89 -12.39 19.05 4.05
C ALA A 89 -11.76 19.17 2.67
N GLN A 90 -10.51 18.89 2.52
CA GLN A 90 -10.06 18.50 1.22
C GLN A 90 -9.76 17.01 1.31
N ALA A 91 -10.73 16.22 0.90
CA ALA A 91 -10.58 14.80 0.75
C ALA A 91 -9.47 14.56 -0.27
N LYS A 92 -8.25 14.36 0.20
CA LYS A 92 -7.15 13.96 -0.67
C LYS A 92 -7.56 12.67 -1.35
N LYS A 93 -7.38 12.60 -2.66
CA LYS A 93 -7.71 11.42 -3.43
C LYS A 93 -6.86 10.25 -2.98
N VAL A 94 -7.51 9.12 -2.79
CA VAL A 94 -6.82 7.86 -2.57
C VAL A 94 -6.44 7.29 -3.93
N ARG A 95 -5.16 6.96 -4.11
CA ARG A 95 -4.66 6.30 -5.31
C ARG A 95 -4.23 4.90 -4.97
N VAL A 96 -4.64 3.96 -5.80
CA VAL A 96 -4.25 2.55 -5.66
C VAL A 96 -3.27 2.21 -6.76
N LEU A 97 -2.10 1.72 -6.35
CA LEU A 97 -1.06 1.27 -7.28
C LEU A 97 -0.87 -0.22 -7.11
N TYR A 98 -0.96 -0.94 -8.21
CA TYR A 98 -0.70 -2.38 -8.23
C TYR A 98 0.63 -2.64 -8.93
N MET A 99 1.58 -3.14 -8.16
CA MET A 99 2.93 -3.44 -8.64
C MET A 99 2.94 -4.80 -9.31
N THR A 100 3.11 -4.82 -10.63
CA THR A 100 3.06 -6.04 -11.41
C THR A 100 4.06 -5.98 -12.57
N PRO A 101 4.67 -7.11 -12.97
CA PRO A 101 5.53 -7.16 -14.16
C PRO A 101 4.79 -6.83 -15.46
N GLN A 102 3.48 -6.98 -15.48
CA GLN A 102 2.65 -6.69 -16.67
C GLN A 102 2.22 -5.22 -16.75
N GLY A 103 2.52 -4.42 -15.74
CA GLY A 103 2.19 -3.02 -15.71
C GLY A 103 3.10 -2.18 -16.59
N GLN A 104 2.80 -0.90 -16.66
CA GLN A 104 3.66 0.05 -17.35
C GLN A 104 4.95 0.28 -16.53
N PRO A 105 6.12 0.40 -17.18
CA PRO A 105 7.34 0.74 -16.45
C PRO A 105 7.20 2.07 -15.72
N PHE A 106 7.59 2.10 -14.46
CA PHE A 106 7.53 3.31 -13.65
C PHE A 106 8.62 4.28 -14.12
N LYS A 107 8.20 5.48 -14.50
CA LYS A 107 9.08 6.53 -15.01
C LYS A 107 8.92 7.80 -14.19
N GLN A 108 9.89 8.69 -14.31
CA GLN A 108 9.88 9.98 -13.59
C GLN A 108 8.61 10.79 -13.88
N CYS A 109 8.11 10.76 -15.09
CA CYS A 109 6.86 11.47 -15.43
C CYS A 109 5.66 10.93 -14.65
N MET A 110 5.60 9.63 -14.36
CA MET A 110 4.55 9.06 -13.52
C MET A 110 4.67 9.51 -12.07
N ALA A 111 5.89 9.58 -11.55
CA ALA A 111 6.13 10.11 -10.21
C ALA A 111 5.69 11.57 -10.09
N CYS A 112 6.02 12.39 -11.07
CA CYS A 112 5.58 13.79 -11.13
C CYS A 112 4.07 13.91 -11.18
N LEU A 113 3.40 13.05 -11.95
CA LEU A 113 1.94 13.05 -12.06
C LEU A 113 1.27 12.71 -10.75
N LEU A 114 1.78 11.72 -10.04
CA LEU A 114 1.26 11.34 -8.72
C LEU A 114 1.43 12.49 -7.72
N TYR A 115 2.58 13.13 -7.72
CA TYR A 115 2.86 14.26 -6.84
C TYR A 115 1.99 15.47 -7.14
N THR A 116 1.91 15.89 -8.41
CA THR A 116 1.14 17.07 -8.80
C THR A 116 -0.35 16.87 -8.59
N SER A 117 -0.84 15.66 -8.78
CA SER A 117 -2.24 15.33 -8.52
C SER A 117 -2.59 15.41 -7.04
N ASP A 118 -1.65 15.04 -6.17
CA ASP A 118 -1.81 15.19 -4.72
C ASP A 118 -1.77 16.68 -4.34
N ALA A 119 -0.88 17.45 -4.94
CA ALA A 119 -0.77 18.87 -4.71
C ALA A 119 -1.97 19.67 -5.26
N ALA A 120 -2.55 19.22 -6.36
CA ALA A 120 -3.72 19.87 -6.96
C ALA A 120 -4.99 19.71 -6.12
N ASP A 121 -5.02 18.76 -5.21
CA ASP A 121 -6.13 18.53 -4.31
C ASP A 121 -6.02 19.33 -3.00
N GLU A 122 -5.00 20.15 -2.88
CA GLU A 122 -4.88 21.17 -1.82
C GLU A 122 -5.80 22.38 -2.11
#